data_cf6af53da8642ad8be7b787cd45a03a7
#
_entry.id   cf6af53da8642ad8be7b787cd45a03a7
#
_cell.length_a   1.000
_cell.length_b   1.000
_cell.length_c   1.000
_cell.angle_alpha   90.00
_cell.angle_beta   90.00
_cell.angle_gamma   90.00
#
_symmetry.space_group_name_H-M   'P 1'
#
loop_
_entity.id
_entity.type
_entity.pdbx_description
1 polymer ?
#
loop_
_entity_poly.entity_id
_entity_poly.type
_entity_poly.pdbx_seq_one_letter_code
_entity_poly.pdbx_strand_id
1 'polypeptide(L)'
;MALAGTACRADGAAAGIAHASAASGERPLPPSIAALTSMKDQASPISADERRVRIERARQRMQQHGIDAIMLTGGTSLEYFTGMKWGLSERLLAAILPAKASPFLVTPKFEEARAMEQVKSGPLDSGTDVMTWQEDESPYELIAKGLRKRGLASGHLGVEETVRYVFSDGASHALPALTLTSATPVTAGCRMIKDDHELALMRLAAAVTLKAYEAAYKALKEGMTQDDFRQLVSIAHQRLGFDGEAGVQVGEYSALPHGSRTPQTVREGTILLIDGGCSVEGYRSDISRTFVLGKASDRMKKVFDIVHQAQTAALGVARPGVPAQAVDAAARTVIANAGFGPDYKYFTHRVGHGMGMDGHEWPYLVRGNTLPLEPNMMFSDEPGIYIPGEFGVRLEDDMHITSDGAELLTPQSPSLEDPFGSGSVA
;
A
#
# COMPACT_ATOMS: atom_id res chain seq x y z
N MET A 1 -42.74 19.53 -54.25
CA MET A 1 -41.61 20.46 -54.46
C MET A 1 -40.35 19.72 -54.19
N ALA A 2 -39.63 19.36 -55.22
CA ALA A 2 -38.35 18.65 -55.17
C ALA A 2 -37.19 19.66 -55.04
N LEU A 3 -36.26 19.43 -54.18
CA LEU A 3 -34.97 20.13 -54.19
C LEU A 3 -33.85 19.10 -54.19
N ALA A 4 -33.09 19.16 -55.28
CA ALA A 4 -31.94 18.36 -55.59
C ALA A 4 -30.77 18.74 -54.65
N GLY A 5 -30.11 17.75 -54.07
CA GLY A 5 -28.87 17.91 -53.30
C GLY A 5 -27.69 17.42 -54.13
N THR A 6 -26.78 18.32 -54.39
CA THR A 6 -25.56 18.13 -55.17
C THR A 6 -24.53 17.37 -54.35
N ALA A 7 -24.02 16.25 -54.85
CA ALA A 7 -22.91 15.50 -54.25
C ALA A 7 -21.59 16.18 -54.59
N CYS A 8 -20.83 16.65 -53.56
CA CYS A 8 -19.42 16.99 -53.68
C CYS A 8 -18.59 15.74 -53.38
N ARG A 9 -17.89 15.23 -54.38
CA ARG A 9 -16.77 14.31 -54.19
C ARG A 9 -15.56 15.11 -53.73
N ALA A 10 -15.01 14.72 -52.60
CA ALA A 10 -13.70 15.17 -52.17
C ALA A 10 -12.72 13.98 -52.27
N ASP A 11 -11.84 14.04 -53.25
CA ASP A 11 -10.67 13.18 -53.36
C ASP A 11 -9.67 13.61 -52.31
N GLY A 12 -9.60 12.85 -51.23
CA GLY A 12 -8.61 13.03 -50.16
C GLY A 12 -7.48 12.02 -50.30
N ALA A 13 -6.35 12.47 -50.81
CA ALA A 13 -5.12 11.70 -50.85
C ALA A 13 -4.70 11.31 -49.42
N ALA A 14 -4.65 10.02 -49.15
CA ALA A 14 -4.09 9.46 -47.94
C ALA A 14 -2.57 9.68 -47.94
N ALA A 15 -2.10 10.73 -47.22
CA ALA A 15 -0.70 10.85 -46.89
C ALA A 15 -0.38 9.82 -45.77
N GLY A 16 0.29 8.75 -46.19
CA GLY A 16 0.83 7.76 -45.24
C GLY A 16 1.84 8.42 -44.31
N ILE A 17 1.45 8.59 -43.05
CA ILE A 17 2.41 8.91 -41.98
C ILE A 17 3.24 7.65 -41.74
N ALA A 18 4.43 7.63 -42.33
CA ALA A 18 5.45 6.66 -42.00
C ALA A 18 5.85 6.91 -40.55
N HIS A 19 5.37 6.08 -39.63
CA HIS A 19 5.98 5.98 -38.31
C HIS A 19 7.41 5.50 -38.51
N ALA A 20 8.35 6.43 -38.43
CA ALA A 20 9.76 6.11 -38.25
C ALA A 20 9.86 5.37 -36.92
N SER A 21 10.00 4.05 -37.02
CA SER A 21 10.49 3.22 -35.90
C SER A 21 11.92 3.70 -35.59
N ALA A 22 12.05 4.66 -34.69
CA ALA A 22 13.33 4.92 -34.08
C ALA A 22 13.68 3.63 -33.31
N ALA A 23 14.68 2.90 -33.80
CA ALA A 23 15.32 1.84 -33.04
C ALA A 23 15.79 2.47 -31.72
N SER A 24 15.05 2.24 -30.65
CA SER A 24 15.47 2.56 -29.30
C SER A 24 16.64 1.63 -28.97
N GLY A 25 17.85 2.09 -29.27
CA GLY A 25 19.05 1.48 -28.72
C GLY A 25 18.90 1.58 -27.21
N GLU A 26 18.57 0.46 -26.56
CA GLU A 26 18.50 0.37 -25.11
C GLU A 26 19.82 0.87 -24.55
N ARG A 27 19.80 1.98 -23.84
CA ARG A 27 21.00 2.44 -23.13
C ARG A 27 21.41 1.33 -22.18
N PRO A 28 22.71 0.94 -22.14
CA PRO A 28 23.17 -0.09 -21.22
C PRO A 28 22.81 0.30 -19.79
N LEU A 29 22.30 -0.65 -19.03
CA LEU A 29 21.95 -0.44 -17.63
C LEU A 29 23.20 -0.03 -16.82
N PRO A 30 23.06 0.85 -15.82
CA PRO A 30 24.12 1.14 -14.88
C PRO A 30 24.66 -0.16 -14.27
N PRO A 31 25.99 -0.29 -14.07
CA PRO A 31 26.59 -1.52 -13.55
C PRO A 31 25.98 -2.01 -12.24
N SER A 32 25.63 -1.09 -11.31
CA SER A 32 24.99 -1.42 -10.05
C SER A 32 23.62 -2.09 -10.22
N ILE A 33 22.85 -1.68 -11.22
CA ILE A 33 21.54 -2.26 -11.53
C ILE A 33 21.70 -3.55 -12.36
N ALA A 34 22.65 -3.57 -13.31
CA ALA A 34 22.91 -4.74 -14.13
C ALA A 34 23.37 -5.96 -13.30
N ALA A 35 24.07 -5.71 -12.17
CA ALA A 35 24.55 -6.73 -11.26
C ALA A 35 23.47 -7.36 -10.36
N LEU A 36 22.27 -6.77 -10.30
CA LEU A 36 21.18 -7.30 -9.49
C LEU A 36 20.68 -8.64 -10.03
N THR A 37 20.42 -9.57 -9.12
CA THR A 37 19.86 -10.90 -9.40
C THR A 37 18.47 -11.02 -8.78
N SER A 38 17.59 -11.75 -9.46
CA SER A 38 16.22 -11.97 -8.98
C SER A 38 16.20 -12.65 -7.61
N MET A 39 15.28 -12.19 -6.76
CA MET A 39 14.98 -12.76 -5.44
C MET A 39 13.58 -13.42 -5.44
N LYS A 40 12.97 -13.60 -6.61
CA LYS A 40 11.60 -14.08 -6.75
C LYS A 40 11.38 -15.49 -6.20
N ASP A 41 12.38 -16.32 -6.23
CA ASP A 41 12.39 -17.68 -5.68
C ASP A 41 12.32 -17.74 -4.15
N GLN A 42 12.55 -16.61 -3.47
CA GLN A 42 12.41 -16.49 -2.01
C GLN A 42 10.97 -16.21 -1.57
N ALA A 43 10.09 -15.83 -2.50
CA ALA A 43 8.67 -15.58 -2.22
C ALA A 43 7.85 -16.85 -2.40
N SER A 44 6.96 -17.12 -1.48
CA SER A 44 5.93 -18.15 -1.61
C SER A 44 4.55 -17.53 -1.42
N PRO A 45 3.54 -17.89 -2.25
CA PRO A 45 2.21 -17.32 -2.12
C PRO A 45 1.49 -17.87 -0.88
N ILE A 46 0.63 -17.04 -0.27
CA ILE A 46 -0.26 -17.45 0.81
C ILE A 46 -1.19 -18.58 0.31
N SER A 47 -1.18 -19.68 0.99
CA SER A 47 -1.94 -20.87 0.63
C SER A 47 -3.45 -20.75 0.90
N ALA A 48 -4.24 -21.64 0.31
CA ALA A 48 -5.68 -21.74 0.59
C ALA A 48 -5.95 -22.13 2.06
N ASP A 49 -5.09 -22.95 2.67
CA ASP A 49 -5.24 -23.35 4.07
C ASP A 49 -5.02 -22.19 5.04
N GLU A 50 -4.00 -21.37 4.80
CA GLU A 50 -3.78 -20.14 5.58
C GLU A 50 -4.98 -19.20 5.47
N ARG A 51 -5.55 -19.04 4.28
CA ARG A 51 -6.76 -18.23 4.09
C ARG A 51 -7.98 -18.83 4.81
N ARG A 52 -8.11 -20.15 4.91
CA ARG A 52 -9.15 -20.76 5.75
C ARG A 52 -9.00 -20.40 7.21
N VAL A 53 -7.77 -20.40 7.74
CA VAL A 53 -7.49 -19.93 9.10
C VAL A 53 -7.89 -18.46 9.28
N ARG A 54 -7.62 -17.59 8.29
CA ARG A 54 -8.06 -16.19 8.30
C ARG A 54 -9.57 -16.03 8.33
N ILE A 55 -10.31 -16.84 7.55
CA ILE A 55 -11.77 -16.85 7.56
C ILE A 55 -12.30 -17.27 8.95
N GLU A 56 -11.70 -18.27 9.58
CA GLU A 56 -12.09 -18.68 10.94
C GLU A 56 -11.79 -17.60 11.98
N ARG A 57 -10.67 -16.89 11.86
CA ARG A 57 -10.37 -15.70 12.68
C ARG A 57 -11.41 -14.60 12.48
N ALA A 58 -11.83 -14.35 11.23
CA ALA A 58 -12.90 -13.40 10.95
C ALA A 58 -14.23 -13.82 11.60
N ARG A 59 -14.59 -15.10 11.56
CA ARG A 59 -15.79 -15.62 12.23
C ARG A 59 -15.76 -15.41 13.75
N GLN A 60 -14.62 -15.65 14.39
CA GLN A 60 -14.46 -15.40 15.82
C GLN A 60 -14.62 -13.90 16.14
N ARG A 61 -14.01 -13.02 15.33
CA ARG A 61 -14.17 -11.56 15.50
C ARG A 61 -15.60 -11.10 15.25
N MET A 62 -16.27 -11.63 14.23
CA MET A 62 -17.70 -11.34 14.00
C MET A 62 -18.54 -11.67 15.23
N GLN A 63 -18.32 -12.84 15.86
CA GLN A 63 -19.03 -13.22 17.08
C GLN A 63 -18.74 -12.28 18.25
N GLN A 64 -17.48 -11.85 18.42
CA GLN A 64 -17.07 -10.92 19.48
C GLN A 64 -17.73 -9.54 19.32
N HIS A 65 -17.96 -9.10 18.08
CA HIS A 65 -18.51 -7.79 17.75
C HIS A 65 -20.00 -7.80 17.38
N GLY A 66 -20.68 -8.94 17.50
CA GLY A 66 -22.11 -9.05 17.21
C GLY A 66 -22.45 -8.83 15.73
N ILE A 67 -21.54 -9.22 14.82
CA ILE A 67 -21.72 -9.12 13.37
C ILE A 67 -22.09 -10.52 12.85
N ASP A 68 -23.18 -10.61 12.10
CA ASP A 68 -23.71 -11.91 11.63
C ASP A 68 -23.11 -12.35 10.28
N ALA A 69 -22.73 -11.39 9.46
CA ALA A 69 -22.01 -11.62 8.21
C ALA A 69 -21.17 -10.38 7.83
N ILE A 70 -20.13 -10.56 7.02
CA ILE A 70 -19.44 -9.45 6.35
C ILE A 70 -19.58 -9.57 4.84
N MET A 71 -19.66 -8.41 4.18
CA MET A 71 -19.68 -8.27 2.73
C MET A 71 -18.33 -7.72 2.26
N LEU A 72 -17.59 -8.53 1.50
CA LEU A 72 -16.32 -8.16 0.89
C LEU A 72 -16.52 -7.91 -0.60
N THR A 73 -16.13 -6.76 -1.08
CA THR A 73 -16.14 -6.41 -2.51
C THR A 73 -14.72 -6.42 -3.09
N GLY A 74 -14.55 -6.17 -4.38
CA GLY A 74 -13.22 -6.10 -5.00
C GLY A 74 -12.27 -5.20 -4.20
N GLY A 75 -11.08 -5.71 -3.90
CA GLY A 75 -10.07 -5.03 -3.11
C GLY A 75 -9.31 -5.97 -2.18
N THR A 76 -8.52 -5.38 -1.30
CA THR A 76 -7.52 -6.07 -0.48
C THR A 76 -8.12 -7.10 0.48
N SER A 77 -9.23 -6.78 1.17
CA SER A 77 -9.84 -7.73 2.09
C SER A 77 -10.44 -8.94 1.37
N LEU A 78 -10.98 -8.76 0.16
CA LEU A 78 -11.40 -9.90 -0.67
C LEU A 78 -10.20 -10.82 -0.95
N GLU A 79 -9.07 -10.26 -1.40
CA GLU A 79 -7.86 -11.03 -1.67
C GLU A 79 -7.29 -11.68 -0.39
N TYR A 80 -7.25 -10.97 0.72
CA TYR A 80 -6.74 -11.45 2.01
C TYR A 80 -7.48 -12.70 2.49
N PHE A 81 -8.82 -12.70 2.44
CA PHE A 81 -9.63 -13.81 2.93
C PHE A 81 -9.82 -14.92 1.89
N THR A 82 -9.95 -14.57 0.61
CA THR A 82 -10.38 -15.51 -0.42
C THR A 82 -9.32 -15.84 -1.47
N GLY A 83 -8.26 -15.05 -1.57
CA GLY A 83 -7.27 -15.12 -2.64
C GLY A 83 -7.77 -14.56 -3.98
N MET A 84 -9.01 -14.10 -4.04
CA MET A 84 -9.59 -13.58 -5.27
C MET A 84 -9.05 -12.18 -5.58
N LYS A 85 -8.44 -12.02 -6.74
CA LYS A 85 -7.98 -10.73 -7.27
C LYS A 85 -9.05 -10.13 -8.17
N TRP A 86 -9.75 -9.11 -7.65
CA TRP A 86 -10.85 -8.47 -8.35
C TRP A 86 -10.79 -6.95 -8.22
N GLY A 87 -10.80 -6.27 -9.35
CA GLY A 87 -10.81 -4.82 -9.40
C GLY A 87 -12.16 -4.21 -9.02
N LEU A 88 -12.12 -2.96 -8.59
CA LEU A 88 -13.34 -2.19 -8.35
C LEU A 88 -13.95 -1.73 -9.67
N SER A 89 -15.24 -2.03 -9.86
CA SER A 89 -16.04 -1.53 -10.98
C SER A 89 -17.41 -1.02 -10.46
N GLU A 90 -18.26 -0.56 -11.36
CA GLU A 90 -19.66 -0.24 -11.06
C GLU A 90 -20.50 -1.50 -10.87
N ARG A 91 -20.03 -2.63 -11.35
CA ARG A 91 -20.70 -3.93 -11.21
C ARG A 91 -20.26 -4.62 -9.94
N LEU A 92 -21.24 -5.00 -9.13
CA LEU A 92 -20.95 -5.64 -7.86
C LEU A 92 -20.47 -7.09 -8.06
N LEU A 93 -19.24 -7.36 -7.60
CA LEU A 93 -18.86 -8.67 -7.10
C LEU A 93 -18.78 -8.59 -5.58
N ALA A 94 -19.40 -9.52 -4.88
CA ALA A 94 -19.34 -9.59 -3.42
C ALA A 94 -19.15 -11.04 -2.94
N ALA A 95 -18.16 -11.25 -2.07
CA ALA A 95 -18.08 -12.45 -1.24
C ALA A 95 -18.74 -12.15 0.10
N ILE A 96 -19.75 -12.94 0.44
CA ILE A 96 -20.44 -12.84 1.72
C ILE A 96 -19.94 -13.95 2.62
N LEU A 97 -19.35 -13.56 3.75
CA LEU A 97 -18.84 -14.47 4.78
C LEU A 97 -19.74 -14.42 6.01
N PRO A 98 -20.67 -15.38 6.19
CA PRO A 98 -21.47 -15.46 7.41
C PRO A 98 -20.63 -15.99 8.59
N ALA A 99 -20.95 -15.51 9.80
CA ALA A 99 -20.29 -15.94 11.04
C ALA A 99 -20.47 -17.44 11.34
N LYS A 100 -21.61 -18.04 10.94
CA LYS A 100 -21.96 -19.43 11.30
C LYS A 100 -22.38 -20.29 10.13
N ALA A 101 -22.47 -19.76 8.90
CA ALA A 101 -22.91 -20.52 7.74
C ALA A 101 -21.83 -20.53 6.64
N SER A 102 -22.07 -21.31 5.57
CA SER A 102 -21.16 -21.36 4.42
C SER A 102 -21.12 -20.01 3.70
N PRO A 103 -19.93 -19.56 3.22
CA PRO A 103 -19.80 -18.41 2.35
C PRO A 103 -20.58 -18.56 1.05
N PHE A 104 -20.83 -17.45 0.38
CA PHE A 104 -21.33 -17.44 -1.00
C PHE A 104 -20.83 -16.22 -1.75
N LEU A 105 -20.88 -16.32 -3.08
CA LEU A 105 -20.45 -15.26 -3.97
C LEU A 105 -21.65 -14.73 -4.77
N VAL A 106 -21.68 -13.43 -5.00
CA VAL A 106 -22.59 -12.77 -5.94
C VAL A 106 -21.72 -12.08 -6.99
N THR A 107 -21.94 -12.38 -8.27
CA THR A 107 -21.13 -11.88 -9.38
C THR A 107 -21.96 -11.65 -10.64
N PRO A 108 -21.58 -10.72 -11.55
CA PRO A 108 -22.23 -10.61 -12.84
C PRO A 108 -22.19 -11.94 -13.61
N LYS A 109 -23.24 -12.26 -14.35
CA LYS A 109 -23.34 -13.55 -15.08
C LYS A 109 -22.21 -13.75 -16.08
N PHE A 110 -21.82 -12.69 -16.79
CA PHE A 110 -20.73 -12.77 -17.79
C PHE A 110 -19.34 -12.98 -17.17
N GLU A 111 -19.16 -12.70 -15.86
CA GLU A 111 -17.91 -12.91 -15.10
C GLU A 111 -17.89 -14.26 -14.34
N GLU A 112 -18.96 -15.07 -14.43
CA GLU A 112 -19.10 -16.32 -13.67
C GLU A 112 -17.91 -17.28 -13.85
N ALA A 113 -17.47 -17.48 -15.10
CA ALA A 113 -16.37 -18.38 -15.39
C ALA A 113 -15.06 -17.96 -14.71
N ARG A 114 -14.73 -16.66 -14.74
CA ARG A 114 -13.58 -16.08 -14.08
C ARG A 114 -13.67 -16.17 -12.55
N ALA A 115 -14.87 -15.93 -11.99
CA ALA A 115 -15.09 -16.07 -10.56
C ALA A 115 -14.94 -17.53 -10.11
N MET A 116 -15.51 -18.47 -10.84
CA MET A 116 -15.39 -19.91 -10.55
C MET A 116 -13.96 -20.43 -10.65
N GLU A 117 -13.15 -19.92 -11.58
CA GLU A 117 -11.73 -20.26 -11.67
C GLU A 117 -10.99 -19.88 -10.37
N GLN A 118 -11.22 -18.66 -9.86
CA GLN A 118 -10.58 -18.19 -8.64
C GLN A 118 -11.14 -18.87 -7.36
N VAL A 119 -12.43 -19.19 -7.32
CA VAL A 119 -13.02 -19.99 -6.23
C VAL A 119 -12.35 -21.36 -6.12
N LYS A 120 -12.12 -22.04 -7.23
CA LYS A 120 -11.49 -23.39 -7.25
C LYS A 120 -10.04 -23.39 -6.75
N SER A 121 -9.30 -22.29 -6.94
CA SER A 121 -7.91 -22.17 -6.49
C SER A 121 -7.78 -21.59 -5.07
N GLY A 122 -8.88 -21.12 -4.49
CA GLY A 122 -8.92 -20.44 -3.19
C GLY A 122 -9.43 -21.30 -2.03
N PRO A 123 -9.66 -20.71 -0.86
CA PRO A 123 -10.20 -21.34 0.34
C PRO A 123 -11.70 -21.61 0.26
N LEU A 124 -12.41 -20.94 -0.65
CA LEU A 124 -13.83 -21.09 -0.89
C LEU A 124 -14.05 -22.29 -1.81
N ASP A 125 -14.06 -23.46 -1.36
CA ASP A 125 -14.09 -24.73 -2.11
C ASP A 125 -15.08 -24.79 -3.30
N SER A 126 -15.03 -25.88 -4.07
CA SER A 126 -15.90 -26.08 -5.26
C SER A 126 -17.39 -26.16 -4.94
N GLY A 127 -17.77 -26.30 -3.66
CA GLY A 127 -19.16 -26.30 -3.18
C GLY A 127 -19.70 -24.91 -2.85
N THR A 128 -18.89 -23.85 -2.99
CA THR A 128 -19.32 -22.48 -2.74
C THR A 128 -20.44 -22.07 -3.72
N ASP A 129 -21.54 -21.59 -3.15
CA ASP A 129 -22.71 -21.12 -3.90
C ASP A 129 -22.36 -19.81 -4.64
N VAL A 130 -22.22 -19.87 -5.96
CA VAL A 130 -21.97 -18.71 -6.82
C VAL A 130 -23.28 -18.30 -7.46
N MET A 131 -23.81 -17.17 -7.01
CA MET A 131 -25.09 -16.60 -7.46
C MET A 131 -24.79 -15.51 -8.49
N THR A 132 -25.43 -15.58 -9.65
CA THR A 132 -25.15 -14.66 -10.76
C THR A 132 -26.37 -13.78 -11.08
N TRP A 133 -26.11 -12.55 -11.53
CA TRP A 133 -27.11 -11.57 -11.94
C TRP A 133 -26.83 -11.06 -13.35
N GLN A 134 -27.90 -10.78 -14.10
CA GLN A 134 -27.85 -10.17 -15.42
C GLN A 134 -27.85 -8.63 -15.28
N GLU A 135 -27.46 -7.92 -16.33
CA GLU A 135 -27.33 -6.45 -16.32
C GLU A 135 -28.63 -5.70 -15.95
N ASP A 136 -29.79 -6.33 -16.11
CA ASP A 136 -31.11 -5.82 -15.76
C ASP A 136 -31.65 -6.36 -14.44
N GLU A 137 -30.85 -7.16 -13.68
CA GLU A 137 -31.22 -7.73 -12.38
C GLU A 137 -30.50 -7.00 -11.22
N SER A 138 -31.07 -7.10 -10.02
CA SER A 138 -30.49 -6.54 -8.81
C SER A 138 -29.53 -7.50 -8.14
N PRO A 139 -28.21 -7.21 -8.05
CA PRO A 139 -27.28 -8.00 -7.28
C PRO A 139 -27.60 -8.02 -5.77
N TYR A 140 -28.23 -6.95 -5.28
CA TYR A 140 -28.56 -6.80 -3.87
C TYR A 140 -29.68 -7.77 -3.44
N GLU A 141 -30.65 -8.03 -4.31
CA GLU A 141 -31.68 -9.04 -4.07
C GLU A 141 -31.09 -10.45 -4.00
N LEU A 142 -30.01 -10.72 -4.76
CA LEU A 142 -29.28 -11.99 -4.65
C LEU A 142 -28.53 -12.11 -3.32
N ILE A 143 -27.92 -11.03 -2.83
CA ILE A 143 -27.32 -11.00 -1.49
C ILE A 143 -28.39 -11.32 -0.44
N ALA A 144 -29.54 -10.64 -0.53
CA ALA A 144 -30.66 -10.87 0.37
C ALA A 144 -31.18 -12.33 0.32
N LYS A 145 -31.32 -12.89 -0.88
CA LYS A 145 -31.71 -14.30 -1.09
C LYS A 145 -30.67 -15.26 -0.50
N GLY A 146 -29.38 -15.02 -0.73
CA GLY A 146 -28.28 -15.82 -0.22
C GLY A 146 -28.20 -15.83 1.30
N LEU A 147 -28.40 -14.69 1.94
CA LEU A 147 -28.44 -14.54 3.40
C LEU A 147 -29.68 -15.24 3.99
N ARG A 148 -30.86 -15.00 3.42
CA ARG A 148 -32.11 -15.71 3.87
C ARG A 148 -32.00 -17.24 3.76
N LYS A 149 -31.40 -17.76 2.67
CA LYS A 149 -31.13 -19.19 2.49
C LYS A 149 -30.27 -19.77 3.64
N ARG A 150 -29.46 -18.92 4.28
CA ARG A 150 -28.55 -19.27 5.40
C ARG A 150 -29.12 -18.92 6.77
N GLY A 151 -30.41 -18.58 6.84
CA GLY A 151 -31.08 -18.26 8.10
C GLY A 151 -30.82 -16.83 8.61
N LEU A 152 -30.19 -15.98 7.80
CA LEU A 152 -29.88 -14.59 8.16
C LEU A 152 -30.90 -13.64 7.50
N ALA A 153 -32.10 -13.59 8.06
CA ALA A 153 -33.17 -12.69 7.62
C ALA A 153 -33.14 -11.32 8.33
N SER A 154 -32.47 -11.23 9.47
CA SER A 154 -32.27 -10.02 10.28
C SER A 154 -30.92 -10.09 10.98
N GLY A 155 -30.47 -9.01 11.61
CA GLY A 155 -29.21 -8.93 12.32
C GLY A 155 -28.27 -7.85 11.76
N HIS A 156 -26.95 -8.09 11.79
CA HIS A 156 -25.93 -7.12 11.41
C HIS A 156 -25.09 -7.61 10.24
N LEU A 157 -25.09 -6.85 9.13
CA LEU A 157 -24.18 -7.04 8.00
C LEU A 157 -23.04 -6.04 8.08
N GLY A 158 -21.82 -6.53 8.31
CA GLY A 158 -20.62 -5.72 8.32
C GLY A 158 -20.20 -5.32 6.90
N VAL A 159 -19.91 -4.04 6.71
CA VAL A 159 -19.38 -3.47 5.47
C VAL A 159 -18.12 -2.69 5.80
N GLU A 160 -17.03 -2.94 5.08
CA GLU A 160 -15.78 -2.23 5.32
C GLU A 160 -15.77 -0.83 4.69
N GLU A 161 -14.86 0.03 5.15
CA GLU A 161 -14.78 1.44 4.76
C GLU A 161 -14.50 1.67 3.28
N THR A 162 -13.87 0.71 2.60
CA THR A 162 -13.52 0.79 1.18
C THR A 162 -14.66 0.39 0.23
N VAL A 163 -15.75 -0.16 0.76
CA VAL A 163 -16.92 -0.52 -0.05
C VAL A 163 -17.61 0.74 -0.58
N ARG A 164 -17.85 0.77 -1.87
CA ARG A 164 -18.53 1.90 -2.51
C ARG A 164 -19.91 2.12 -1.89
N TYR A 165 -20.24 3.40 -1.62
CA TYR A 165 -21.52 3.77 -1.02
C TYR A 165 -22.73 3.16 -1.76
N VAL A 166 -22.72 3.17 -3.10
CA VAL A 166 -23.81 2.59 -3.92
C VAL A 166 -24.07 1.11 -3.59
N PHE A 167 -23.02 0.37 -3.19
CA PHE A 167 -23.18 -1.04 -2.84
C PHE A 167 -23.78 -1.24 -1.45
N SER A 168 -23.36 -0.43 -0.48
CA SER A 168 -23.94 -0.44 0.86
C SER A 168 -25.36 0.10 0.85
N ASP A 169 -25.63 1.16 0.10
CA ASP A 169 -26.98 1.72 -0.06
C ASP A 169 -27.95 0.70 -0.71
N GLY A 170 -27.54 0.10 -1.83
CA GLY A 170 -28.33 -0.95 -2.50
C GLY A 170 -28.58 -2.17 -1.61
N ALA A 171 -27.56 -2.60 -0.84
CA ALA A 171 -27.73 -3.70 0.13
C ALA A 171 -28.72 -3.32 1.24
N SER A 172 -28.69 -2.09 1.76
CA SER A 172 -29.61 -1.63 2.81
C SER A 172 -31.07 -1.63 2.34
N HIS A 173 -31.33 -1.24 1.10
CA HIS A 173 -32.66 -1.26 0.52
C HIS A 173 -33.21 -2.68 0.28
N ALA A 174 -32.36 -3.62 -0.17
CA ALA A 174 -32.76 -5.00 -0.39
C ALA A 174 -32.87 -5.83 0.90
N LEU A 175 -32.30 -5.34 2.00
CA LEU A 175 -32.19 -6.00 3.30
C LEU A 175 -32.68 -5.11 4.45
N PRO A 176 -33.93 -4.61 4.42
CA PRO A 176 -34.42 -3.62 5.40
C PRO A 176 -34.48 -4.15 6.84
N ALA A 177 -34.43 -5.47 7.04
CA ALA A 177 -34.39 -6.10 8.36
C ALA A 177 -32.96 -6.36 8.88
N LEU A 178 -31.95 -6.07 8.08
CA LEU A 178 -30.54 -6.11 8.48
C LEU A 178 -30.02 -4.70 8.73
N THR A 179 -29.29 -4.53 9.83
CA THR A 179 -28.57 -3.29 10.09
C THR A 179 -27.16 -3.37 9.47
N LEU A 180 -26.84 -2.41 8.60
CA LEU A 180 -25.47 -2.26 8.15
C LEU A 180 -24.60 -1.70 9.29
N THR A 181 -23.43 -2.30 9.50
CA THR A 181 -22.47 -1.87 10.51
C THR A 181 -21.06 -1.90 9.94
N SER A 182 -20.09 -1.26 10.62
CA SER A 182 -18.68 -1.32 10.20
C SER A 182 -18.12 -2.73 10.36
N ALA A 183 -17.51 -3.26 9.29
CA ALA A 183 -16.72 -4.48 9.33
C ALA A 183 -15.27 -4.27 9.81
N THR A 184 -14.83 -3.03 10.01
CA THR A 184 -13.44 -2.68 10.40
C THR A 184 -12.94 -3.48 11.60
N PRO A 185 -13.71 -3.73 12.68
CA PRO A 185 -13.25 -4.58 13.79
C PRO A 185 -12.92 -6.03 13.37
N VAL A 186 -13.49 -6.49 12.27
CA VAL A 186 -13.23 -7.83 11.70
C VAL A 186 -12.14 -7.78 10.65
N THR A 187 -12.30 -7.00 9.60
CA THR A 187 -11.37 -6.96 8.46
C THR A 187 -10.02 -6.38 8.85
N ALA A 188 -9.99 -5.18 9.38
CA ALA A 188 -8.76 -4.58 9.90
C ALA A 188 -8.23 -5.35 11.12
N GLY A 189 -9.12 -5.81 12.00
CA GLY A 189 -8.74 -6.60 13.16
C GLY A 189 -8.04 -7.92 12.81
N CYS A 190 -8.36 -8.56 11.69
CA CYS A 190 -7.62 -9.73 11.20
C CYS A 190 -6.28 -9.34 10.58
N ARG A 191 -6.23 -8.26 9.82
CA ARG A 191 -5.07 -7.84 9.03
C ARG A 191 -3.98 -7.17 9.88
N MET A 192 -4.36 -6.49 10.98
CA MET A 192 -3.39 -5.76 11.81
C MET A 192 -2.38 -6.67 12.52
N ILE A 193 -2.75 -7.92 12.83
CA ILE A 193 -1.86 -8.90 13.46
C ILE A 193 -1.38 -9.89 12.42
N LYS A 194 -0.12 -9.78 12.02
CA LYS A 194 0.49 -10.59 10.97
C LYS A 194 0.82 -11.99 11.48
N ASP A 195 0.70 -13.00 10.62
CA ASP A 195 1.30 -14.30 10.88
C ASP A 195 2.77 -14.34 10.43
N ASP A 196 3.48 -15.43 10.74
CA ASP A 196 4.91 -15.56 10.42
C ASP A 196 5.18 -15.51 8.90
N HIS A 197 4.26 -16.02 8.10
CA HIS A 197 4.40 -15.98 6.64
C HIS A 197 4.21 -14.57 6.10
N GLU A 198 3.21 -13.83 6.59
CA GLU A 198 3.02 -12.41 6.26
C GLU A 198 4.26 -11.59 6.61
N LEU A 199 4.83 -11.79 7.81
CA LEU A 199 6.07 -11.13 8.23
C LEU A 199 7.26 -11.49 7.34
N ALA A 200 7.38 -12.75 6.90
CA ALA A 200 8.44 -13.17 5.99
C ALA A 200 8.34 -12.48 4.61
N LEU A 201 7.12 -12.33 4.08
CA LEU A 201 6.87 -11.61 2.83
C LEU A 201 7.19 -10.12 2.96
N MET A 202 6.82 -9.47 4.07
CA MET A 202 7.14 -8.07 4.34
C MET A 202 8.64 -7.84 4.53
N ARG A 203 9.35 -8.75 5.22
CA ARG A 203 10.82 -8.71 5.31
C ARG A 203 11.49 -8.82 3.95
N LEU A 204 10.98 -9.69 3.09
CA LEU A 204 11.48 -9.82 1.73
C LEU A 204 11.22 -8.55 0.92
N ALA A 205 10.02 -7.96 1.01
CA ALA A 205 9.69 -6.70 0.34
C ALA A 205 10.62 -5.56 0.79
N ALA A 206 10.86 -5.41 2.09
CA ALA A 206 11.76 -4.43 2.65
C ALA A 206 13.22 -4.63 2.16
N ALA A 207 13.71 -5.87 2.17
CA ALA A 207 15.04 -6.20 1.68
C ALA A 207 15.20 -5.94 0.17
N VAL A 208 14.18 -6.22 -0.63
CA VAL A 208 14.16 -5.93 -2.08
C VAL A 208 14.22 -4.43 -2.32
N THR A 209 13.39 -3.65 -1.62
CA THR A 209 13.34 -2.19 -1.76
C THR A 209 14.67 -1.55 -1.39
N LEU A 210 15.28 -1.95 -0.25
CA LEU A 210 16.56 -1.40 0.16
C LEU A 210 17.66 -1.68 -0.88
N LYS A 211 17.72 -2.89 -1.44
CA LYS A 211 18.67 -3.25 -2.51
C LYS A 211 18.42 -2.48 -3.80
N ALA A 212 17.14 -2.26 -4.17
CA ALA A 212 16.79 -1.48 -5.36
C ALA A 212 17.23 -0.02 -5.19
N TYR A 213 16.96 0.56 -4.03
CA TYR A 213 17.35 1.93 -3.69
C TYR A 213 18.86 2.11 -3.69
N GLU A 214 19.61 1.21 -3.06
CA GLU A 214 21.06 1.24 -3.05
C GLU A 214 21.65 1.15 -4.48
N ALA A 215 21.13 0.26 -5.31
CA ALA A 215 21.59 0.11 -6.69
C ALA A 215 21.29 1.36 -7.54
N ALA A 216 20.12 1.98 -7.35
CA ALA A 216 19.75 3.23 -8.00
C ALA A 216 20.61 4.41 -7.50
N TYR A 217 20.84 4.50 -6.20
CA TYR A 217 21.72 5.51 -5.60
C TYR A 217 23.14 5.46 -6.19
N LYS A 218 23.73 4.28 -6.33
CA LYS A 218 25.04 4.09 -6.98
C LYS A 218 25.07 4.49 -8.46
N ALA A 219 23.92 4.63 -9.09
CA ALA A 219 23.78 5.08 -10.47
C ALA A 219 23.42 6.59 -10.58
N LEU A 220 23.20 7.27 -9.45
CA LEU A 220 22.80 8.67 -9.40
C LEU A 220 23.90 9.56 -10.00
N LYS A 221 23.49 10.56 -10.80
CA LYS A 221 24.38 11.53 -11.44
C LYS A 221 23.76 12.91 -11.45
N GLU A 222 24.61 13.93 -11.38
CA GLU A 222 24.20 15.30 -11.62
C GLU A 222 23.54 15.45 -13.00
N GLY A 223 22.51 16.28 -13.06
CA GLY A 223 21.72 16.53 -14.27
C GLY A 223 20.57 15.55 -14.50
N MET A 224 20.47 14.44 -13.76
CA MET A 224 19.29 13.57 -13.79
C MET A 224 18.05 14.32 -13.31
N THR A 225 16.91 14.07 -13.97
CA THR A 225 15.61 14.50 -13.45
C THR A 225 15.11 13.56 -12.36
N GLN A 226 14.12 14.00 -11.56
CA GLN A 226 13.43 13.11 -10.62
C GLN A 226 12.82 11.89 -11.33
N ASP A 227 12.37 12.04 -12.59
CA ASP A 227 11.79 10.94 -13.37
C ASP A 227 12.85 9.96 -13.86
N ASP A 228 14.05 10.43 -14.24
CA ASP A 228 15.18 9.57 -14.58
C ASP A 228 15.55 8.68 -13.38
N PHE A 229 15.63 9.28 -12.18
CA PHE A 229 15.98 8.52 -10.98
C PHE A 229 14.86 7.55 -10.56
N ARG A 230 13.58 7.98 -10.64
CA ARG A 230 12.43 7.09 -10.43
C ARG A 230 12.48 5.87 -11.34
N GLN A 231 12.80 6.08 -12.61
CA GLN A 231 12.93 4.98 -13.58
C GLN A 231 14.05 4.00 -13.20
N LEU A 232 15.19 4.49 -12.72
CA LEU A 232 16.27 3.61 -12.21
C LEU A 232 15.81 2.76 -11.04
N VAL A 233 15.07 3.33 -10.08
CA VAL A 233 14.48 2.61 -8.94
C VAL A 233 13.53 1.51 -9.44
N SER A 234 12.65 1.84 -10.38
CA SER A 234 11.68 0.87 -10.93
C SER A 234 12.38 -0.28 -11.66
N ILE A 235 13.39 0.03 -12.50
CA ILE A 235 14.20 -0.98 -13.19
C ILE A 235 14.95 -1.87 -12.20
N ALA A 236 15.48 -1.30 -11.12
CA ALA A 236 16.17 -2.06 -10.08
C ALA A 236 15.24 -3.07 -9.39
N HIS A 237 14.01 -2.67 -9.06
CA HIS A 237 12.99 -3.59 -8.54
C HIS A 237 12.67 -4.72 -9.52
N GLN A 238 12.46 -4.39 -10.80
CA GLN A 238 12.18 -5.39 -11.85
C GLN A 238 13.34 -6.39 -11.99
N ARG A 239 14.59 -5.93 -11.90
CA ARG A 239 15.78 -6.82 -11.90
C ARG A 239 15.79 -7.75 -10.70
N LEU A 240 15.29 -7.31 -9.54
CA LEU A 240 15.13 -8.14 -8.35
C LEU A 240 13.91 -9.09 -8.44
N GLY A 241 13.07 -8.95 -9.49
CA GLY A 241 11.95 -9.84 -9.77
C GLY A 241 10.59 -9.36 -9.26
N PHE A 242 10.48 -8.10 -8.82
CA PHE A 242 9.25 -7.53 -8.25
C PHE A 242 8.93 -6.17 -8.86
N ASP A 243 7.67 -5.78 -8.81
CA ASP A 243 7.23 -4.44 -9.17
C ASP A 243 7.36 -3.52 -7.97
N GLY A 244 8.06 -2.41 -8.17
CA GLY A 244 8.26 -1.40 -7.14
C GLY A 244 8.56 -0.03 -7.74
N GLU A 245 8.31 0.99 -6.95
CA GLU A 245 8.48 2.39 -7.34
C GLU A 245 8.85 3.26 -6.14
N ALA A 246 9.30 4.48 -6.41
CA ALA A 246 9.44 5.51 -5.40
C ALA A 246 9.02 6.88 -5.94
N GLY A 247 8.37 7.67 -5.11
CA GLY A 247 8.31 9.12 -5.25
C GLY A 247 9.72 9.70 -5.08
N VAL A 248 10.08 10.70 -5.89
CA VAL A 248 11.40 11.35 -5.82
C VAL A 248 11.20 12.86 -5.78
N GLN A 249 11.73 13.51 -4.75
CA GLN A 249 11.73 14.95 -4.57
C GLN A 249 13.16 15.46 -4.42
N VAL A 250 13.48 16.57 -5.12
CA VAL A 250 14.81 17.16 -5.18
C VAL A 250 14.79 18.59 -4.65
N GLY A 251 15.74 18.96 -3.79
CA GLY A 251 15.92 20.30 -3.26
C GLY A 251 14.74 20.78 -2.42
N GLU A 252 14.23 21.96 -2.70
CA GLU A 252 13.10 22.56 -1.97
C GLU A 252 11.81 21.74 -2.06
N TYR A 253 11.66 20.95 -3.10
CA TYR A 253 10.48 20.09 -3.28
C TYR A 253 10.46 18.92 -2.29
N SER A 254 11.58 18.57 -1.67
CA SER A 254 11.61 17.59 -0.57
C SER A 254 10.86 18.09 0.69
N ALA A 255 10.62 19.41 0.79
CA ALA A 255 9.77 19.98 1.83
C ALA A 255 8.26 19.76 1.61
N LEU A 256 7.86 19.12 0.51
CA LEU A 256 6.48 18.73 0.22
C LEU A 256 6.32 17.22 0.46
N PRO A 257 5.70 16.78 1.56
CA PRO A 257 5.67 15.37 1.97
C PRO A 257 5.18 14.39 0.89
N HIS A 258 4.18 14.80 0.09
CA HIS A 258 3.64 14.01 -1.02
C HIS A 258 4.15 14.47 -2.40
N GLY A 259 5.22 15.28 -2.43
CA GLY A 259 5.92 15.68 -3.64
C GLY A 259 5.28 16.78 -4.46
N SER A 260 5.89 17.05 -5.60
CA SER A 260 5.48 18.06 -6.57
C SER A 260 5.51 17.49 -7.98
N ARG A 261 4.62 17.99 -8.84
CA ARG A 261 4.63 17.72 -10.28
C ARG A 261 5.58 18.62 -11.07
N THR A 262 6.15 19.65 -10.41
CA THR A 262 7.14 20.52 -11.03
C THR A 262 8.38 19.72 -11.40
N PRO A 263 8.92 19.86 -12.64
CA PRO A 263 10.16 19.19 -13.03
C PRO A 263 11.32 19.59 -12.14
N GLN A 264 12.10 18.61 -11.70
CA GLN A 264 13.21 18.78 -10.74
C GLN A 264 14.46 18.13 -11.32
N THR A 265 15.62 18.71 -11.02
CA THR A 265 16.91 18.23 -11.52
C THR A 265 17.89 18.09 -10.38
N VAL A 266 18.56 16.93 -10.32
CA VAL A 266 19.60 16.62 -9.34
C VAL A 266 20.84 17.49 -9.62
N ARG A 267 21.38 18.10 -8.57
CA ARG A 267 22.63 18.83 -8.58
C ARG A 267 23.49 18.41 -7.39
N GLU A 268 24.79 18.58 -7.50
CA GLU A 268 25.69 18.34 -6.37
C GLU A 268 25.29 19.23 -5.16
N GLY A 269 25.32 18.66 -3.96
CA GLY A 269 24.91 19.33 -2.71
C GLY A 269 23.40 19.51 -2.54
N THR A 270 22.59 19.03 -3.50
CA THR A 270 21.12 19.11 -3.40
C THR A 270 20.57 17.84 -2.72
N ILE A 271 19.66 18.06 -1.78
CA ILE A 271 19.00 16.96 -1.07
C ILE A 271 18.02 16.24 -2.02
N LEU A 272 17.96 14.91 -1.90
CA LEU A 272 16.93 14.06 -2.50
C LEU A 272 16.20 13.34 -1.37
N LEU A 273 14.87 13.31 -1.45
CA LEU A 273 14.01 12.46 -0.65
C LEU A 273 13.32 11.47 -1.57
N ILE A 274 13.50 10.18 -1.31
CA ILE A 274 12.79 9.10 -2.02
C ILE A 274 11.91 8.36 -1.04
N ASP A 275 10.74 7.92 -1.52
CA ASP A 275 9.70 7.31 -0.69
C ASP A 275 8.85 6.35 -1.50
N GLY A 276 8.73 5.12 -1.03
CA GLY A 276 7.94 4.06 -1.65
C GLY A 276 8.48 2.67 -1.34
N GLY A 277 8.12 1.71 -2.18
CA GLY A 277 8.48 0.33 -1.92
C GLY A 277 8.11 -0.61 -3.06
N CYS A 278 8.05 -1.89 -2.73
CA CYS A 278 7.57 -2.92 -3.65
C CYS A 278 6.49 -3.80 -3.02
N SER A 279 5.92 -4.68 -3.83
CA SER A 279 4.95 -5.68 -3.38
C SER A 279 5.48 -7.09 -3.65
N VAL A 280 5.45 -7.93 -2.62
CA VAL A 280 5.79 -9.36 -2.67
C VAL A 280 4.56 -10.17 -2.27
N GLU A 281 3.99 -10.93 -3.20
CA GLU A 281 2.75 -11.70 -2.98
C GLU A 281 1.60 -10.86 -2.37
N GLY A 282 1.54 -9.56 -2.72
CA GLY A 282 0.56 -8.61 -2.21
C GLY A 282 0.98 -7.86 -0.95
N TYR A 283 2.03 -8.27 -0.25
CA TYR A 283 2.56 -7.58 0.95
C TYR A 283 3.56 -6.51 0.57
N ARG A 284 3.45 -5.34 1.19
CA ARG A 284 4.19 -4.14 0.83
C ARG A 284 5.29 -3.82 1.82
N SER A 285 6.33 -3.17 1.31
CA SER A 285 7.27 -2.36 2.08
C SER A 285 7.01 -0.89 1.83
N ASP A 286 7.40 -0.04 2.78
CA ASP A 286 7.35 1.41 2.69
C ASP A 286 8.62 2.00 3.31
N ILE A 287 9.49 2.57 2.49
CA ILE A 287 10.82 3.00 2.92
C ILE A 287 11.13 4.37 2.32
N SER A 288 11.38 5.34 3.19
CA SER A 288 11.94 6.63 2.76
C SER A 288 13.42 6.71 3.08
N ARG A 289 14.17 7.26 2.12
CA ARG A 289 15.56 7.64 2.31
C ARG A 289 15.76 9.09 1.88
N THR A 290 16.49 9.84 2.70
CA THR A 290 16.95 11.18 2.34
C THR A 290 18.47 11.19 2.23
N PHE A 291 18.99 11.72 1.13
CA PHE A 291 20.43 11.74 0.85
C PHE A 291 20.81 12.94 -0.04
N VAL A 292 22.11 13.12 -0.27
CA VAL A 292 22.65 14.12 -1.19
C VAL A 292 23.61 13.46 -2.18
N LEU A 293 23.71 14.03 -3.38
CA LEU A 293 24.82 13.75 -4.28
C LEU A 293 25.99 14.67 -3.88
N GLY A 294 27.15 14.11 -3.54
CA GLY A 294 28.30 14.89 -3.06
C GLY A 294 28.20 15.24 -1.58
N LYS A 295 28.39 16.53 -1.21
CA LYS A 295 28.49 16.97 0.19
C LYS A 295 27.21 17.65 0.69
N ALA A 296 26.72 17.22 1.82
CA ALA A 296 25.63 17.87 2.55
C ALA A 296 26.13 19.13 3.30
N SER A 297 25.27 20.15 3.38
CA SER A 297 25.54 21.30 4.27
C SER A 297 25.39 20.90 5.74
N ASP A 298 26.03 21.67 6.64
CA ASP A 298 25.91 21.43 8.10
C ASP A 298 24.45 21.54 8.58
N ARG A 299 23.65 22.40 7.94
CA ARG A 299 22.22 22.54 8.23
C ARG A 299 21.45 21.27 7.85
N MET A 300 21.73 20.69 6.69
CA MET A 300 21.09 19.43 6.27
C MET A 300 21.46 18.28 7.21
N LYS A 301 22.76 18.16 7.56
CA LYS A 301 23.25 17.15 8.51
C LYS A 301 22.56 17.29 9.87
N LYS A 302 22.47 18.49 10.40
CA LYS A 302 21.78 18.76 11.66
C LYS A 302 20.30 18.33 11.62
N VAL A 303 19.59 18.64 10.55
CA VAL A 303 18.17 18.25 10.41
C VAL A 303 18.03 16.75 10.26
N PHE A 304 18.92 16.12 9.48
CA PHE A 304 18.97 14.66 9.36
C PHE A 304 19.16 13.98 10.72
N ASP A 305 20.13 14.42 11.52
CA ASP A 305 20.42 13.86 12.84
C ASP A 305 19.23 13.98 13.78
N ILE A 306 18.47 15.08 13.72
CA ILE A 306 17.25 15.27 14.51
C ILE A 306 16.17 14.27 14.09
N VAL A 307 15.95 14.08 12.79
CA VAL A 307 14.97 13.12 12.26
C VAL A 307 15.38 11.68 12.60
N HIS A 308 16.66 11.36 12.46
CA HIS A 308 17.20 10.04 12.87
C HIS A 308 16.99 9.76 14.37
N GLN A 309 17.23 10.75 15.23
CA GLN A 309 16.96 10.62 16.66
C GLN A 309 15.45 10.48 16.94
N ALA A 310 14.60 11.16 16.17
CA ALA A 310 13.15 11.04 16.31
C ALA A 310 12.66 9.63 15.95
N GLN A 311 13.17 9.04 14.86
CA GLN A 311 12.89 7.66 14.46
C GLN A 311 13.37 6.68 15.54
N THR A 312 14.59 6.85 16.04
CA THR A 312 15.13 6.02 17.15
C THR A 312 14.28 6.14 18.43
N ALA A 313 13.76 7.34 18.73
CA ALA A 313 12.89 7.53 19.90
C ALA A 313 11.53 6.86 19.74
N ALA A 314 10.94 6.89 18.55
CA ALA A 314 9.70 6.19 18.24
C ALA A 314 9.87 4.66 18.38
N LEU A 315 10.90 4.10 17.74
CA LEU A 315 11.27 2.69 17.87
C LEU A 315 11.48 2.28 19.35
N GLY A 316 12.20 3.10 20.13
CA GLY A 316 12.52 2.81 21.53
C GLY A 316 11.32 2.78 22.47
N VAL A 317 10.22 3.44 22.10
CA VAL A 317 8.96 3.44 22.89
C VAL A 317 8.03 2.32 22.44
N ALA A 318 8.10 1.92 21.18
CA ALA A 318 7.20 0.92 20.60
C ALA A 318 7.40 -0.46 21.23
N ARG A 319 6.37 -0.98 21.90
CA ARG A 319 6.32 -2.33 22.49
C ARG A 319 4.89 -2.70 22.86
N PRO A 320 4.59 -3.98 23.08
CA PRO A 320 3.28 -4.44 23.48
C PRO A 320 2.72 -3.68 24.69
N GLY A 321 1.44 -3.31 24.63
CA GLY A 321 0.72 -2.58 25.68
C GLY A 321 0.89 -1.06 25.66
N VAL A 322 1.86 -0.51 24.93
CA VAL A 322 2.01 0.93 24.76
C VAL A 322 0.90 1.46 23.84
N PRO A 323 0.21 2.56 24.18
CA PRO A 323 -0.79 3.14 23.27
C PRO A 323 -0.13 3.74 22.02
N ALA A 324 -0.72 3.53 20.87
CA ALA A 324 -0.20 3.95 19.57
C ALA A 324 0.21 5.44 19.51
N GLN A 325 -0.56 6.33 20.17
CA GLN A 325 -0.21 7.75 20.28
C GLN A 325 1.12 8.05 20.98
N ALA A 326 1.61 7.15 21.82
CA ALA A 326 2.86 7.38 22.55
C ALA A 326 4.08 7.29 21.64
N VAL A 327 4.00 6.51 20.55
CA VAL A 327 5.05 6.40 19.54
C VAL A 327 5.16 7.72 18.77
N ASP A 328 4.03 8.30 18.31
CA ASP A 328 4.01 9.63 17.68
C ASP A 328 4.52 10.73 18.63
N ALA A 329 4.12 10.68 19.90
CA ALA A 329 4.55 11.65 20.89
C ALA A 329 6.06 11.61 21.14
N ALA A 330 6.69 10.43 21.11
CA ALA A 330 8.13 10.28 21.29
C ALA A 330 8.93 10.97 20.18
N ALA A 331 8.62 10.67 18.91
CA ALA A 331 9.26 11.31 17.77
C ALA A 331 9.03 12.83 17.76
N ARG A 332 7.78 13.24 17.96
CA ARG A 332 7.37 14.65 17.97
C ARG A 332 8.05 15.47 19.05
N THR A 333 8.29 14.86 20.21
CA THR A 333 9.02 15.50 21.33
C THR A 333 10.47 15.82 20.95
N VAL A 334 11.18 14.89 20.30
CA VAL A 334 12.55 15.13 19.82
C VAL A 334 12.59 16.31 18.85
N ILE A 335 11.71 16.30 17.87
CA ILE A 335 11.62 17.35 16.83
C ILE A 335 11.29 18.72 17.45
N ALA A 336 10.33 18.76 18.39
CA ALA A 336 9.92 19.99 19.06
C ALA A 336 11.05 20.57 19.95
N ASN A 337 11.74 19.73 20.72
CA ASN A 337 12.87 20.13 21.57
C ASN A 337 14.06 20.67 20.76
N ALA A 338 14.22 20.20 19.53
CA ALA A 338 15.24 20.69 18.60
C ALA A 338 14.86 22.04 17.92
N GLY A 339 13.70 22.63 18.25
CA GLY A 339 13.23 23.90 17.73
C GLY A 339 12.38 23.82 16.46
N PHE A 340 11.97 22.61 16.03
CA PHE A 340 11.09 22.38 14.89
C PHE A 340 9.64 22.07 15.31
N GLY A 341 9.21 22.59 16.47
CA GLY A 341 7.84 22.56 16.96
C GLY A 341 7.16 23.93 16.88
N PRO A 342 5.98 24.08 17.50
CA PRO A 342 5.19 23.04 18.13
C PRO A 342 4.34 22.23 17.13
N ASP A 343 3.72 21.17 17.62
CA ASP A 343 2.69 20.40 16.94
C ASP A 343 3.06 19.95 15.51
N TYR A 344 2.23 20.32 14.53
CA TYR A 344 2.40 19.95 13.12
C TYR A 344 3.11 21.01 12.26
N LYS A 345 3.87 21.93 12.88
CA LYS A 345 4.48 23.05 12.15
C LYS A 345 5.50 22.61 11.10
N TYR A 346 6.42 21.72 11.47
CA TYR A 346 7.45 21.20 10.57
C TYR A 346 7.37 19.67 10.41
N PHE A 347 6.84 18.96 11.39
CA PHE A 347 6.47 17.57 11.29
C PHE A 347 4.96 17.49 11.06
N THR A 348 4.55 17.51 9.80
CA THR A 348 3.19 17.85 9.38
C THR A 348 2.22 16.66 9.35
N HIS A 349 2.70 15.42 9.53
CA HIS A 349 1.88 14.21 9.52
C HIS A 349 2.11 13.36 10.78
N ARG A 350 1.42 12.26 10.92
CA ARG A 350 1.62 11.23 11.98
C ARG A 350 2.98 10.55 11.80
N VAL A 351 3.48 9.91 12.89
CA VAL A 351 4.77 9.22 12.84
C VAL A 351 4.74 7.90 12.06
N GLY A 352 3.54 7.33 11.85
CA GLY A 352 3.42 6.10 11.09
C GLY A 352 1.98 5.60 10.96
N HIS A 353 1.83 4.60 10.15
CA HIS A 353 0.57 3.92 9.87
C HIS A 353 0.79 2.41 9.88
N GLY A 354 -0.30 1.66 10.11
CA GLY A 354 -0.29 0.22 9.87
C GLY A 354 -0.03 -0.07 8.39
N MET A 355 0.59 -1.18 8.13
CA MET A 355 0.93 -1.62 6.78
C MET A 355 0.82 -3.13 6.64
N GLY A 356 0.72 -3.61 5.40
CA GLY A 356 0.59 -5.02 5.08
C GLY A 356 0.31 -5.20 3.60
N MET A 357 -0.89 -5.64 3.23
CA MET A 357 -1.30 -5.72 1.84
C MET A 357 -1.68 -4.35 1.26
N ASP A 358 -2.20 -3.43 2.08
CA ASP A 358 -2.27 -2.00 1.73
C ASP A 358 -1.04 -1.28 2.28
N GLY A 359 -0.55 -0.23 1.59
CA GLY A 359 0.50 0.63 2.11
C GLY A 359 0.05 1.29 3.41
N HIS A 360 -1.17 1.85 3.43
CA HIS A 360 -1.78 2.41 4.63
C HIS A 360 -2.98 1.56 5.07
N GLU A 361 -2.88 0.95 6.27
CA GLU A 361 -3.99 0.22 6.90
C GLU A 361 -4.03 0.49 8.41
N TRP A 362 -5.11 0.07 9.08
CA TRP A 362 -5.24 0.16 10.53
C TRP A 362 -4.19 -0.70 11.25
N PRO A 363 -3.72 -0.24 12.47
CA PRO A 363 -4.02 1.05 13.10
C PRO A 363 -3.01 2.13 12.75
N TYR A 364 -3.20 3.35 13.27
CA TYR A 364 -2.33 4.50 13.00
C TYR A 364 -1.58 4.96 14.24
N LEU A 365 -0.28 5.26 14.11
CA LEU A 365 0.55 5.86 15.16
C LEU A 365 0.35 7.39 15.13
N VAL A 366 -0.69 7.86 15.80
CA VAL A 366 -1.12 9.25 15.76
C VAL A 366 -1.69 9.71 17.11
N ARG A 367 -1.58 10.99 17.39
CA ARG A 367 -2.20 11.62 18.58
C ARG A 367 -3.69 11.27 18.68
N GLY A 368 -4.13 10.84 19.87
CA GLY A 368 -5.51 10.43 20.16
C GLY A 368 -5.80 8.95 19.94
N ASN A 369 -4.92 8.21 19.29
CA ASN A 369 -5.08 6.76 19.19
C ASN A 369 -4.55 6.07 20.46
N THR A 370 -5.46 5.60 21.29
CA THR A 370 -5.16 4.91 22.56
C THR A 370 -5.10 3.40 22.42
N LEU A 371 -5.26 2.84 21.22
CA LEU A 371 -5.15 1.40 20.98
C LEU A 371 -3.77 0.92 21.47
N PRO A 372 -3.71 -0.10 22.34
CA PRO A 372 -2.44 -0.68 22.74
C PRO A 372 -1.81 -1.44 21.57
N LEU A 373 -0.49 -1.31 21.40
CA LEU A 373 0.26 -2.12 20.46
C LEU A 373 0.24 -3.58 20.89
N GLU A 374 0.17 -4.47 19.92
CA GLU A 374 0.20 -5.92 20.12
C GLU A 374 1.34 -6.54 19.32
N PRO A 375 1.89 -7.69 19.76
CA PRO A 375 2.88 -8.42 18.96
C PRO A 375 2.37 -8.71 17.57
N ASN A 376 3.27 -8.67 16.59
CA ASN A 376 3.00 -8.89 15.16
C ASN A 376 2.19 -7.80 14.47
N MET A 377 2.00 -6.65 15.10
CA MET A 377 1.61 -5.44 14.38
C MET A 377 2.79 -4.92 13.56
N MET A 378 2.48 -4.36 12.39
CA MET A 378 3.45 -3.75 11.48
C MET A 378 3.07 -2.30 11.23
N PHE A 379 4.08 -1.42 11.25
CA PHE A 379 3.92 0.02 11.03
C PHE A 379 5.05 0.57 10.17
N SER A 380 4.81 1.72 9.52
CA SER A 380 5.90 2.62 9.18
C SER A 380 6.41 3.34 10.44
N ASP A 381 7.69 3.69 10.46
CA ASP A 381 8.29 4.63 11.43
C ASP A 381 8.98 5.73 10.63
N GLU A 382 8.24 6.84 10.36
CA GLU A 382 8.52 7.82 9.31
C GLU A 382 8.54 9.29 9.78
N PRO A 383 9.22 9.65 10.86
CA PRO A 383 9.29 11.05 11.24
C PRO A 383 9.97 11.90 10.16
N GLY A 384 9.52 13.15 10.02
CA GLY A 384 10.08 14.08 9.05
C GLY A 384 10.10 15.53 9.54
N ILE A 385 11.01 16.34 8.99
CA ILE A 385 11.07 17.79 9.15
C ILE A 385 11.04 18.41 7.75
N TYR A 386 10.04 19.25 7.51
CA TYR A 386 9.80 19.90 6.21
C TYR A 386 9.91 21.42 6.40
N ILE A 387 10.92 22.03 5.78
CA ILE A 387 11.22 23.46 5.91
C ILE A 387 10.83 24.15 4.60
N PRO A 388 9.67 24.84 4.53
CA PRO A 388 9.19 25.43 3.28
C PRO A 388 10.20 26.36 2.65
N GLY A 389 10.45 26.18 1.34
CA GLY A 389 11.41 26.97 0.56
C GLY A 389 12.89 26.62 0.81
N GLU A 390 13.17 25.61 1.63
CA GLU A 390 14.53 25.09 1.84
C GLU A 390 14.65 23.64 1.41
N PHE A 391 14.24 22.71 2.30
CA PHE A 391 14.26 21.26 2.05
C PHE A 391 13.46 20.50 3.12
N GLY A 392 13.21 19.24 2.87
CA GLY A 392 12.66 18.27 3.84
C GLY A 392 13.57 17.07 4.02
N VAL A 393 13.48 16.47 5.19
CA VAL A 393 14.08 15.18 5.54
C VAL A 393 13.00 14.28 6.10
N ARG A 394 12.85 13.09 5.55
CA ARG A 394 12.11 11.95 6.12
C ARG A 394 13.00 10.72 6.10
N LEU A 395 13.01 10.00 7.20
CA LEU A 395 13.62 8.68 7.31
C LEU A 395 12.52 7.72 7.72
N GLU A 396 12.43 6.60 7.02
CA GLU A 396 11.36 5.65 7.21
C GLU A 396 11.87 4.23 7.03
N ASP A 397 11.49 3.39 7.96
CA ASP A 397 11.67 1.95 7.89
C ASP A 397 10.41 1.25 8.41
N ASP A 398 10.15 0.05 7.89
CA ASP A 398 9.07 -0.82 8.35
C ASP A 398 9.39 -1.35 9.74
N MET A 399 8.50 -1.11 10.71
CA MET A 399 8.66 -1.46 12.12
C MET A 399 7.72 -2.61 12.52
N HIS A 400 8.27 -3.70 13.01
CA HIS A 400 7.57 -4.86 13.56
C HIS A 400 7.51 -4.80 15.09
N ILE A 401 6.34 -4.94 15.67
CA ILE A 401 6.18 -5.07 17.13
C ILE A 401 6.46 -6.53 17.51
N THR A 402 7.52 -6.75 18.27
CA THR A 402 7.93 -8.07 18.75
C THR A 402 7.19 -8.46 20.04
N SER A 403 7.53 -9.59 20.64
CA SER A 403 6.93 -10.03 21.93
C SER A 403 7.23 -9.11 23.11
N ASP A 404 8.32 -8.33 23.05
CA ASP A 404 8.85 -7.54 24.16
C ASP A 404 9.31 -6.12 23.79
N GLY A 405 9.30 -5.78 22.49
CA GLY A 405 9.74 -4.49 21.96
C GLY A 405 9.28 -4.23 20.54
N ALA A 406 10.18 -3.65 19.75
CA ALA A 406 10.01 -3.48 18.29
C ALA A 406 11.37 -3.60 17.60
N GLU A 407 11.33 -3.94 16.32
CA GLU A 407 12.50 -3.99 15.43
C GLU A 407 12.17 -3.35 14.09
N LEU A 408 13.16 -2.80 13.42
CA LEU A 408 13.04 -2.36 12.03
C LEU A 408 13.40 -3.51 11.09
N LEU A 409 12.69 -3.63 9.96
CA LEU A 409 12.97 -4.66 8.95
C LEU A 409 14.20 -4.33 8.11
N THR A 410 14.63 -3.07 8.12
CA THR A 410 15.83 -2.55 7.44
C THR A 410 16.65 -1.70 8.42
N PRO A 411 17.98 -1.62 8.23
CA PRO A 411 18.80 -0.73 9.04
C PRO A 411 18.44 0.73 8.78
N GLN A 412 18.44 1.54 9.84
CA GLN A 412 18.30 2.99 9.72
C GLN A 412 19.36 3.57 8.80
N SER A 413 19.00 4.64 8.06
CA SER A 413 19.94 5.35 7.20
C SER A 413 21.06 6.00 8.03
N PRO A 414 22.35 5.68 7.80
CA PRO A 414 23.41 6.18 8.66
C PRO A 414 23.77 7.64 8.41
N SER A 415 23.65 8.16 7.20
CA SER A 415 23.92 9.58 6.89
C SER A 415 23.35 10.02 5.55
N LEU A 416 23.34 11.34 5.30
CA LEU A 416 22.96 11.91 4.01
C LEU A 416 23.94 11.57 2.87
N GLU A 417 25.19 11.34 3.19
CA GLU A 417 26.27 11.12 2.21
C GLU A 417 26.50 9.63 1.96
N ASP A 418 26.06 8.78 2.87
CA ASP A 418 26.09 7.31 2.75
C ASP A 418 24.79 6.71 3.32
N PRO A 419 23.67 6.84 2.62
CA PRO A 419 22.35 6.45 3.14
C PRO A 419 22.17 4.93 3.31
N PHE A 420 23.07 4.10 2.77
CA PHE A 420 22.99 2.65 2.79
C PHE A 420 24.15 1.97 3.54
N GLY A 421 25.12 2.72 4.06
CA GLY A 421 26.30 2.17 4.76
C GLY A 421 27.26 1.41 3.84
N SER A 422 27.25 1.71 2.54
CA SER A 422 28.07 1.02 1.51
C SER A 422 29.13 1.91 0.85
N GLY A 423 29.32 3.11 1.35
CA GLY A 423 30.19 4.16 0.82
C GLY A 423 29.46 5.21 0.00
N SER A 424 29.96 6.45 0.05
CA SER A 424 29.39 7.59 -0.70
C SER A 424 29.57 7.43 -2.21
N VAL A 425 28.62 7.93 -2.99
CA VAL A 425 28.75 8.09 -4.45
C VAL A 425 29.52 9.38 -4.71
N ALA A 426 30.67 9.26 -5.39
CA ALA A 426 31.54 10.39 -5.74
C ALA A 426 31.06 11.12 -6.99
#